data_5bc33e619fd82641c4871e415e3b7a1b
#
_entry.id   5bc33e619fd82641c4871e415e3b7a1b
#
_cell.length_a   1.000
_cell.length_b   1.000
_cell.length_c   1.000
_cell.angle_alpha   90.00
_cell.angle_beta   90.00
_cell.angle_gamma   90.00
#
_symmetry.space_group_name_H-M   'P 1'
#
loop_
_entity.id
_entity.type
_entity.pdbx_description
1 polymer ?
#
loop_
_entity_poly.entity_id
_entity_poly.type
_entity_poly.pdbx_seq_one_letter_code
_entity_poly.pdbx_strand_id
1 'polypeptide(L)'
;MKLFTKKTPKTSPLPTEPQTYPVGSAVLTEKGFFYIKSDTIRMRIPSEDIVSSWRFHRVISSNEIGLSNYKIMGKLGFRSGSLIHNIADGKIYLVSENKLRHIQSPRALALIGAVYDDAIVVSDSDVKLHEEGLPLN
;
A
#
# COMPACT_ATOMS: atom_id res chain seq x y z
N MET A 1 5.43 -21.17 -20.15
CA MET A 1 5.07 -20.86 -19.82
C MET A 1 5.11 -20.23 -19.65
N LYS A 2 5.54 -20.34 -19.74
CA LYS A 2 5.44 -19.83 -19.61
C LYS A 2 5.42 -19.11 -19.40
N LEU A 3 5.82 -19.37 -19.59
CA LEU A 3 5.67 -18.72 -19.34
C LEU A 3 5.78 -18.00 -19.04
N PHE A 4 6.02 -18.32 -19.17
CA PHE A 4 6.07 -17.64 -18.78
C PHE A 4 6.78 -17.21 -18.45
N THR A 5 7.08 -17.41 -18.62
CA THR A 5 7.63 -17.09 -18.38
C THR A 5 8.28 -16.46 -18.30
N LYS A 6 8.72 -16.69 -18.40
CA LYS A 6 9.17 -16.17 -18.41
C LYS A 6 9.51 -15.33 -18.58
N LYS A 7 9.61 -15.30 -18.68
CA LYS A 7 9.77 -14.52 -18.94
C LYS A 7 9.91 -13.55 -19.08
N THR A 8 10.29 -13.74 -19.19
CA THR A 8 10.38 -12.80 -19.24
C THR A 8 10.32 -12.00 -19.56
N PRO A 9 10.14 -12.15 -19.18
CA PRO A 9 9.98 -11.28 -19.56
C PRO A 9 10.31 -10.55 -20.40
N LYS A 10 9.71 -10.89 -21.04
CA LYS A 10 10.33 -9.94 -21.64
C LYS A 10 10.09 -8.52 -21.39
N THR A 11 10.89 -7.92 -21.15
CA THR A 11 10.79 -6.67 -20.47
C THR A 11 10.79 -5.52 -21.44
N SER A 12 9.83 -4.60 -21.27
CA SER A 12 9.89 -3.32 -21.94
C SER A 12 11.12 -2.56 -21.44
N PRO A 13 11.80 -1.80 -22.30
CA PRO A 13 12.88 -0.94 -21.83
C PRO A 13 12.36 0.07 -20.84
N LEU A 14 13.20 0.46 -19.88
CA LEU A 14 12.86 1.51 -18.94
C LEU A 14 12.80 2.86 -19.66
N PRO A 15 11.96 3.80 -19.18
CA PRO A 15 11.83 5.11 -19.81
C PRO A 15 13.14 5.89 -19.87
N THR A 16 13.33 6.59 -20.98
CA THR A 16 14.44 7.53 -21.17
C THR A 16 13.97 8.99 -21.13
N GLU A 17 12.67 9.19 -20.94
CA GLU A 17 12.07 10.51 -20.82
C GLU A 17 10.85 10.43 -19.90
N PRO A 18 10.33 11.57 -19.41
CA PRO A 18 9.16 11.56 -18.53
C PRO A 18 7.97 10.88 -19.18
N GLN A 19 7.23 10.12 -18.38
CA GLN A 19 6.04 9.41 -18.79
C GLN A 19 4.85 9.85 -17.95
N THR A 20 3.64 9.56 -18.46
CA THR A 20 2.40 9.77 -17.73
C THR A 20 1.83 8.41 -17.37
N TYR A 21 1.50 8.23 -16.10
CA TYR A 21 0.94 6.99 -15.59
C TYR A 21 -0.49 7.21 -15.09
N PRO A 22 -1.35 6.18 -15.15
CA PRO A 22 -2.72 6.34 -14.67
C PRO A 22 -2.75 6.65 -13.18
N VAL A 23 -3.62 7.58 -12.78
CA VAL A 23 -3.88 7.89 -11.37
C VAL A 23 -4.39 6.63 -10.68
N GLY A 24 -3.86 6.33 -9.49
CA GLY A 24 -4.20 5.12 -8.76
C GLY A 24 -3.27 3.95 -9.02
N SER A 25 -2.29 4.11 -9.91
CA SER A 25 -1.30 3.06 -10.21
C SER A 25 -0.22 3.01 -9.15
N ALA A 26 0.38 1.82 -9.00
CA ALA A 26 1.62 1.64 -8.24
C ALA A 26 2.76 1.48 -9.22
N VAL A 27 3.85 2.17 -8.96
CA VAL A 27 5.05 2.17 -9.83
C VAL A 27 6.27 1.87 -8.99
N LEU A 28 7.08 0.91 -9.44
CA LEU A 28 8.34 0.56 -8.77
C LEU A 28 9.51 1.14 -9.56
N THR A 29 10.36 1.87 -8.86
CA THR A 29 11.60 2.42 -9.41
C THR A 29 12.78 1.98 -8.58
N GLU A 30 13.98 2.43 -8.95
CA GLU A 30 15.18 2.19 -8.14
C GLU A 30 15.11 2.81 -6.74
N LYS A 31 14.18 3.75 -6.52
CA LYS A 31 13.97 4.38 -5.21
C LYS A 31 12.81 3.76 -4.43
N GLY A 32 12.20 2.70 -4.95
CA GLY A 32 11.12 1.98 -4.29
C GLY A 32 9.76 2.21 -4.92
N PHE A 33 8.72 1.90 -4.16
CA PHE A 33 7.33 1.95 -4.65
C PHE A 33 6.74 3.34 -4.50
N PHE A 34 5.98 3.74 -5.52
CA PHE A 34 5.24 5.00 -5.52
C PHE A 34 3.80 4.77 -5.95
N TYR A 35 2.91 5.57 -5.39
CA TYR A 35 1.50 5.62 -5.75
C TYR A 35 1.25 6.89 -6.54
N ILE A 36 0.60 6.79 -7.69
CA ILE A 36 0.29 7.95 -8.54
C ILE A 36 -0.98 8.60 -8.00
N LYS A 37 -0.80 9.69 -7.28
CA LYS A 37 -1.90 10.39 -6.61
C LYS A 37 -2.66 11.29 -7.57
N SER A 38 -1.95 11.94 -8.48
CA SER A 38 -2.51 12.85 -9.48
C SER A 38 -1.56 12.93 -10.66
N ASP A 39 -1.90 13.76 -11.65
CA ASP A 39 -1.04 13.94 -12.82
C ASP A 39 0.33 14.54 -12.49
N THR A 40 0.49 15.10 -11.29
CA THR A 40 1.72 15.81 -10.90
C THR A 40 2.30 15.34 -9.57
N ILE A 41 1.62 14.44 -8.88
CA ILE A 41 2.03 14.02 -7.52
C ILE A 41 2.11 12.50 -7.42
N ARG A 42 3.22 12.05 -6.83
CA ARG A 42 3.40 10.66 -6.40
C ARG A 42 3.62 10.62 -4.90
N MET A 43 3.15 9.56 -4.26
CA MET A 43 3.34 9.32 -2.83
C MET A 43 4.24 8.11 -2.64
N ARG A 44 5.11 8.14 -1.65
CA ARG A 44 5.92 6.97 -1.31
C ARG A 44 5.02 5.90 -0.72
N ILE A 45 5.28 4.65 -1.08
CA ILE A 45 4.66 3.50 -0.43
C ILE A 45 5.75 2.86 0.44
N PRO A 46 5.67 2.99 1.77
CA PRO A 46 6.81 2.61 2.63
C PRO A 46 7.09 1.12 2.73
N SER A 47 6.13 0.26 2.43
CA SER A 47 6.33 -1.18 2.60
C SER A 47 5.54 -2.00 1.60
N GLU A 48 5.96 -3.25 1.42
CA GLU A 48 5.23 -4.18 0.55
C GLU A 48 3.89 -4.59 1.17
N ASP A 49 3.76 -4.57 2.49
CA ASP A 49 2.49 -4.84 3.15
C ASP A 49 1.44 -3.81 2.73
N ILE A 50 1.84 -2.54 2.63
CA ILE A 50 0.95 -1.49 2.18
C ILE A 50 0.60 -1.70 0.70
N VAL A 51 1.57 -2.03 -0.14
CA VAL A 51 1.32 -2.36 -1.55
C VAL A 51 0.26 -3.46 -1.65
N SER A 52 0.42 -4.52 -0.86
CA SER A 52 -0.51 -5.65 -0.87
C SER A 52 -1.91 -5.25 -0.43
N SER A 53 -2.03 -4.33 0.53
CA SER A 53 -3.34 -3.91 1.05
C SER A 53 -4.19 -3.20 -0.01
N TRP A 54 -3.55 -2.54 -0.97
CA TRP A 54 -4.27 -1.79 -2.00
C TRP A 54 -4.74 -2.67 -3.16
N ARG A 55 -4.20 -3.89 -3.29
CA ARG A 55 -4.58 -4.84 -4.32
C ARG A 55 -4.51 -4.22 -5.72
N PHE A 56 -3.40 -3.58 -6.01
CA PHE A 56 -3.17 -3.03 -7.35
C PHE A 56 -3.26 -4.13 -8.39
N HIS A 57 -3.82 -3.79 -9.55
CA HIS A 57 -3.93 -4.75 -10.64
C HIS A 57 -2.56 -5.34 -10.99
N ARG A 58 -1.56 -4.48 -11.06
CA ARG A 58 -0.15 -4.86 -11.14
C ARG A 58 0.71 -3.63 -10.79
N VAL A 59 1.96 -3.91 -10.46
CA VAL A 59 2.93 -2.85 -10.23
C VAL A 59 3.67 -2.59 -11.53
N ILE A 60 3.71 -1.33 -11.93
CA ILE A 60 4.38 -0.92 -13.17
C ILE A 60 5.87 -0.72 -12.87
N SER A 61 6.73 -1.33 -13.67
CA SER A 61 8.17 -1.10 -13.55
C SER A 61 8.56 0.17 -14.30
N SER A 62 9.32 1.06 -13.64
CA SER A 62 9.76 2.31 -14.25
C SER A 62 11.09 2.73 -13.60
N ASN A 63 11.42 4.01 -13.72
CA ASN A 63 12.61 4.61 -13.12
C ASN A 63 12.33 6.06 -12.78
N GLU A 64 13.32 6.73 -12.16
CA GLU A 64 13.12 8.12 -11.74
C GLU A 64 13.02 9.07 -12.93
N ILE A 65 13.57 8.73 -14.07
CA ILE A 65 13.39 9.52 -15.30
C ILE A 65 11.92 9.51 -15.71
N GLY A 66 11.30 8.32 -15.73
CA GLY A 66 9.89 8.18 -16.09
C GLY A 66 8.97 8.95 -15.17
N LEU A 67 9.33 9.06 -13.88
CA LEU A 67 8.52 9.76 -12.88
C LEU A 67 8.97 11.20 -12.61
N SER A 68 9.87 11.75 -13.43
CA SER A 68 10.51 13.04 -13.13
C SER A 68 9.53 14.22 -13.09
N ASN A 69 8.36 14.11 -13.74
CA ASN A 69 7.33 15.16 -13.69
C ASN A 69 6.42 15.03 -12.47
N TYR A 70 6.61 14.01 -11.63
CA TYR A 70 5.79 13.82 -10.45
C TYR A 70 6.56 14.24 -9.22
N LYS A 71 6.00 15.19 -8.48
CA LYS A 71 6.57 15.62 -7.21
C LYS A 71 6.23 14.61 -6.13
N ILE A 72 7.23 14.26 -5.31
CA ILE A 72 7.00 13.34 -4.18
C ILE A 72 6.37 14.12 -3.03
N MET A 73 5.15 13.71 -2.63
CA MET A 73 4.44 14.34 -1.52
C MET A 73 3.74 13.28 -0.69
N GLY A 74 4.16 13.16 0.56
CA GLY A 74 3.52 12.28 1.52
C GLY A 74 3.83 10.80 1.35
N LYS A 75 3.21 10.02 2.22
CA LYS A 75 3.34 8.57 2.24
C LYS A 75 1.95 7.96 2.21
N LEU A 76 1.81 6.88 1.44
CA LEU A 76 0.56 6.13 1.38
C LEU A 76 0.50 5.17 2.56
N GLY A 77 -0.61 5.17 3.28
CA GLY A 77 -0.88 4.19 4.32
C GLY A 77 -1.66 3.00 3.79
N PHE A 78 -2.16 2.19 4.70
CA PHE A 78 -2.98 1.02 4.34
C PHE A 78 -4.32 1.46 3.78
N ARG A 79 -4.85 0.66 2.88
CA ARG A 79 -6.17 0.90 2.28
C ARG A 79 -7.26 0.77 3.34
N SER A 80 -8.29 1.62 3.25
CA SER A 80 -9.47 1.52 4.10
C SER A 80 -10.10 0.14 3.98
N GLY A 81 -10.46 -0.45 5.13
CA GLY A 81 -10.94 -1.82 5.21
C GLY A 81 -9.85 -2.84 5.52
N SER A 82 -8.59 -2.43 5.54
CA SER A 82 -7.49 -3.32 5.91
C SER A 82 -7.55 -3.63 7.41
N LEU A 83 -7.29 -4.89 7.76
CA LEU A 83 -7.15 -5.31 9.14
C LEU A 83 -5.66 -5.53 9.40
N ILE A 84 -5.10 -4.82 10.38
CA ILE A 84 -3.67 -4.88 10.66
C ILE A 84 -3.42 -5.23 12.12
N HIS A 85 -2.33 -5.95 12.35
CA HIS A 85 -1.90 -6.39 13.67
C HIS A 85 -0.53 -5.78 13.94
N ASN A 86 -0.48 -4.83 14.87
CA ASN A 86 0.77 -4.18 15.23
C ASN A 86 1.60 -5.13 16.08
N ILE A 87 2.75 -5.53 15.56
CA ILE A 87 3.62 -6.47 16.25
C ILE A 87 4.20 -5.88 17.56
N ALA A 88 4.31 -4.55 17.63
CA ALA A 88 4.93 -3.89 18.79
C ALA A 88 4.01 -3.89 20.03
N ASP A 89 2.71 -3.66 19.84
CA ASP A 89 1.77 -3.58 20.97
C ASP A 89 0.77 -4.74 21.02
N GLY A 90 0.78 -5.60 20.00
CA GLY A 90 -0.13 -6.75 19.91
C GLY A 90 -1.57 -6.41 19.58
N LYS A 91 -1.87 -5.13 19.28
CA LYS A 91 -3.24 -4.70 19.02
C LYS A 91 -3.62 -4.89 17.57
N ILE A 92 -4.91 -5.12 17.35
CA ILE A 92 -5.48 -5.26 16.00
C ILE A 92 -6.32 -4.03 15.73
N TYR A 93 -6.15 -3.49 14.52
CA TYR A 93 -6.85 -2.28 14.08
C TYR A 93 -7.53 -2.51 12.75
N LEU A 94 -8.70 -1.91 12.59
CA LEU A 94 -9.32 -1.73 11.28
C LEU A 94 -8.91 -0.34 10.77
N VAL A 95 -8.38 -0.28 9.55
CA VAL A 95 -8.08 1.00 8.91
C VAL A 95 -9.37 1.52 8.28
N SER A 96 -9.80 2.70 8.66
CA SER A 96 -11.02 3.30 8.16
C SER A 96 -10.79 4.79 7.94
N GLU A 97 -10.93 5.22 6.69
CA GLU A 97 -10.72 6.62 6.31
C GLU A 97 -9.38 7.17 6.83
N ASN A 98 -8.34 6.39 6.63
CA ASN A 98 -6.96 6.69 7.02
C ASN A 98 -6.73 6.74 8.54
N LYS A 99 -7.67 6.24 9.33
CA LYS A 99 -7.56 6.19 10.79
C LYS A 99 -7.57 4.76 11.29
N LEU A 100 -6.99 4.56 12.47
CA LEU A 100 -6.93 3.25 13.12
C LEU A 100 -8.09 3.12 14.09
N ARG A 101 -8.91 2.11 13.90
CA ARG A 101 -9.99 1.79 14.84
C ARG A 101 -9.59 0.51 15.56
N HIS A 102 -9.23 0.64 16.83
CA HIS A 102 -8.78 -0.49 17.64
C HIS A 102 -9.91 -1.50 17.85
N ILE A 103 -9.65 -2.75 17.47
CA ILE A 103 -10.59 -3.86 17.68
C ILE A 103 -10.42 -4.33 19.13
N GLN A 104 -11.39 -4.05 19.99
CA GLN A 104 -11.24 -4.27 21.42
C GLN A 104 -11.77 -5.61 21.93
N SER A 105 -12.44 -6.38 21.06
CA SER A 105 -12.99 -7.66 21.48
C SER A 105 -13.17 -8.59 20.28
N PRO A 106 -13.23 -9.92 20.54
CA PRO A 106 -13.59 -10.88 19.47
C PRO A 106 -14.96 -10.59 18.86
N ARG A 107 -15.89 -10.04 19.67
CA ARG A 107 -17.21 -9.67 19.19
C ARG A 107 -17.13 -8.55 18.14
N ALA A 108 -16.30 -7.53 18.40
CA ALA A 108 -16.12 -6.44 17.45
C ALA A 108 -15.55 -6.94 16.13
N LEU A 109 -14.60 -7.87 16.21
CA LEU A 109 -14.00 -8.49 15.02
C LEU A 109 -15.06 -9.24 14.22
N ALA A 110 -15.89 -10.04 14.88
CA ALA A 110 -16.96 -10.79 14.23
C ALA A 110 -18.00 -9.87 13.59
N LEU A 111 -18.29 -8.72 14.22
CA LEU A 111 -19.29 -7.77 13.71
C LEU A 111 -18.87 -7.14 12.38
N ILE A 112 -17.57 -7.05 12.11
CA ILE A 112 -17.07 -6.55 10.82
C ILE A 112 -16.82 -7.67 9.82
N GLY A 113 -17.20 -8.92 10.18
CA GLY A 113 -17.06 -10.05 9.28
C GLY A 113 -15.65 -10.55 9.11
N ALA A 114 -14.77 -10.29 10.07
CA ALA A 114 -13.36 -10.65 9.96
C ALA A 114 -12.97 -11.72 10.99
N VAL A 115 -11.85 -12.38 10.73
CA VAL A 115 -11.22 -13.29 11.68
C VAL A 115 -9.76 -12.85 11.88
N TYR A 116 -9.14 -13.32 12.96
CA TYR A 116 -7.76 -12.92 13.27
C TYR A 116 -6.78 -13.22 12.14
N ASP A 117 -7.00 -14.31 11.41
CA ASP A 117 -6.12 -14.69 10.32
C ASP A 117 -6.13 -13.71 9.14
N ASP A 118 -7.16 -12.86 9.07
CA ASP A 118 -7.23 -11.83 8.04
C ASP A 118 -6.26 -10.67 8.30
N ALA A 119 -5.76 -10.55 9.53
CA ALA A 119 -4.93 -9.42 9.92
C ALA A 119 -3.53 -9.54 9.33
N ILE A 120 -3.05 -8.45 8.75
CA ILE A 120 -1.68 -8.35 8.25
C ILE A 120 -0.79 -7.94 9.44
N VAL A 121 0.23 -8.73 9.74
CA VAL A 121 1.19 -8.38 10.79
C VAL A 121 2.13 -7.32 10.27
N VAL A 122 2.17 -6.17 10.93
CA VAL A 122 2.89 -5.00 10.44
C VAL A 122 3.78 -4.38 11.52
N SER A 123 4.74 -3.56 11.08
CA SER A 123 5.63 -2.86 11.98
C SER A 123 4.93 -1.63 12.59
N ASP A 124 5.43 -1.21 13.76
CA ASP A 124 4.92 -0.02 14.43
C ASP A 124 5.06 1.23 13.56
N SER A 125 6.13 1.34 12.79
CA SER A 125 6.33 2.49 11.90
C SER A 125 5.25 2.58 10.83
N ASP A 126 4.79 1.45 10.29
CA ASP A 126 3.71 1.44 9.30
C ASP A 126 2.37 1.79 9.94
N VAL A 127 2.14 1.32 11.18
CA VAL A 127 0.93 1.66 11.94
C VAL A 127 0.85 3.17 12.17
N LYS A 128 1.97 3.79 12.48
CA LYS A 128 2.04 5.22 12.79
C LYS A 128 1.83 6.14 11.59
N LEU A 129 1.67 5.59 10.41
CA LEU A 129 1.23 6.38 9.25
C LEU A 129 -0.22 6.85 9.38
N HIS A 130 -0.95 6.26 10.32
CA HIS A 130 -2.37 6.55 10.54
C HIS A 130 -2.59 7.16 11.91
N GLU A 131 -3.55 8.08 12.00
CA GLU A 131 -4.01 8.60 13.28
C GLU A 131 -5.01 7.65 13.92
N GLU A 132 -5.12 7.71 15.23
CA GLU A 132 -6.12 6.92 15.95
C GLU A 132 -7.52 7.47 15.73
N GLY A 133 -8.46 6.58 15.48
CA GLY A 133 -9.89 6.89 15.42
C GLY A 133 -10.63 6.26 16.57
N LEU A 134 -11.96 6.25 16.47
CA LEU A 134 -12.80 5.66 17.51
C LEU A 134 -12.64 4.14 17.51
N PRO A 135 -12.48 3.51 18.68
CA PRO A 135 -12.36 2.06 18.74
C PRO A 135 -13.66 1.35 18.39
N LEU A 136 -13.54 0.07 18.07
CA LEU A 136 -14.67 -0.82 17.85
C LEU A 136 -14.78 -1.78 19.04
N ASN A 137 -15.96 -1.80 19.65
CA ASN A 137 -16.22 -2.63 20.82
C ASN A 137 -17.00 -3.89 20.46
#